data_ca1d4d0e5390edeb83d42153b98c8e51
#
_entry.id   ca1d4d0e5390edeb83d42153b98c8e51
#
_cell.length_a   1.000
_cell.length_b   1.000
_cell.length_c   1.000
_cell.angle_alpha   90.00
_cell.angle_beta   90.00
_cell.angle_gamma   90.00
#
_symmetry.space_group_name_H-M   'P 1'
#
loop_
_entity.id
_entity.type
_entity.pdbx_description
1 polymer ?
#
loop_
_entity_poly.entity_id
_entity_poly.type
_entity_poly.pdbx_seq_one_letter_code
_entity_poly.pdbx_strand_id
1 'polypeptide(L)'
;MTADQVVWSEQGRLHLSYKGTVVLAGDTNGTFEVEKDIDGNALTTTHGIRVNDVVLLASAGKVSKCLVVETPESAVVSLEAYDEAVLTSHSETASAATLLVIGSEYGKGQSYSDNTGTHNADRRTAIEPTFKSFTNKPIIMKDYYEVSGSDASQIGWVEVSGETGQSGYLWYLKAEGDTRARF
;
A
#
# COMPACT_ATOMS: atom_id res chain seq x y z
N MET A 1 5.73 -11.50 27.48
CA MET A 1 4.94 -11.94 26.31
C MET A 1 4.75 -13.43 26.40
N THR A 2 3.51 -13.90 26.29
CA THR A 2 3.17 -15.33 26.40
C THR A 2 2.91 -15.99 25.05
N ALA A 3 3.04 -15.25 23.94
CA ALA A 3 2.78 -15.76 22.60
C ALA A 3 4.06 -15.80 21.76
N ASP A 4 4.30 -16.95 21.11
CA ASP A 4 5.43 -17.14 20.19
C ASP A 4 5.24 -16.52 18.82
N GLN A 5 4.05 -15.96 18.55
CA GLN A 5 3.71 -15.37 17.27
C GLN A 5 2.70 -14.24 17.46
N VAL A 6 2.92 -13.17 16.75
CA VAL A 6 1.97 -12.06 16.61
C VAL A 6 1.33 -12.17 15.24
N VAL A 7 0.00 -12.15 15.19
CA VAL A 7 -0.79 -12.17 13.96
C VAL A 7 -1.66 -10.94 13.92
N TRP A 8 -1.67 -10.25 12.79
CA TRP A 8 -2.57 -9.12 12.56
C TRP A 8 -3.12 -9.18 11.14
N SER A 9 -4.20 -8.48 10.90
CA SER A 9 -4.81 -8.35 9.58
C SER A 9 -4.91 -6.87 9.21
N GLU A 10 -4.71 -6.58 7.96
CA GLU A 10 -4.90 -5.26 7.38
C GLU A 10 -6.02 -5.33 6.35
N GLN A 11 -6.90 -4.35 6.38
CA GLN A 11 -7.95 -4.19 5.40
C GLN A 11 -7.44 -3.37 4.23
N GLY A 12 -7.68 -3.84 3.00
CA GLY A 12 -7.38 -3.11 1.78
C GLY A 12 -8.20 -1.81 1.68
N ARG A 13 -7.73 -0.88 0.86
CA ARG A 13 -8.43 0.39 0.62
C ARG A 13 -9.72 0.16 -0.16
N LEU A 14 -10.79 0.85 0.23
CA LEU A 14 -12.07 0.84 -0.49
C LEU A 14 -12.07 1.81 -1.68
N HIS A 15 -11.25 2.86 -1.63
CA HIS A 15 -11.13 3.81 -2.74
C HIS A 15 -10.17 3.29 -3.79
N LEU A 16 -10.66 3.23 -5.04
CA LEU A 16 -9.88 2.77 -6.18
C LEU A 16 -9.23 3.97 -6.86
N SER A 17 -7.92 3.98 -6.88
CA SER A 17 -7.12 4.97 -7.61
C SER A 17 -6.01 4.26 -8.37
N TYR A 18 -5.81 4.65 -9.62
CA TYR A 18 -4.88 4.01 -10.53
C TYR A 18 -3.99 5.04 -11.20
N LYS A 19 -2.78 4.64 -11.53
CA LYS A 19 -1.87 5.41 -12.40
C LYS A 19 -1.75 4.73 -13.74
N GLY A 20 -1.67 5.53 -14.78
CA GLY A 20 -1.58 5.00 -16.12
C GLY A 20 -1.42 6.08 -17.18
N THR A 21 -1.63 5.68 -18.40
CA THR A 21 -1.49 6.51 -19.58
C THR A 21 -2.84 6.79 -20.21
N VAL A 22 -3.06 8.05 -20.61
CA VAL A 22 -4.23 8.44 -21.40
C VAL A 22 -3.86 8.37 -22.87
N VAL A 23 -4.71 7.74 -23.67
CA VAL A 23 -4.66 7.77 -25.13
C VAL A 23 -5.91 8.45 -25.61
N LEU A 24 -5.75 9.59 -26.27
CA LEU A 24 -6.87 10.40 -26.74
C LEU A 24 -7.43 9.86 -28.04
N ALA A 25 -8.76 9.70 -28.10
CA ALA A 25 -9.48 9.31 -29.31
C ALA A 25 -10.29 10.46 -29.90
N GLY A 26 -10.42 11.57 -29.15
CA GLY A 26 -11.16 12.76 -29.51
C GLY A 26 -11.19 13.79 -28.39
N ASP A 27 -11.95 14.84 -28.54
CA ASP A 27 -12.04 15.92 -27.55
C ASP A 27 -12.68 15.46 -26.23
N THR A 28 -13.69 14.59 -26.33
CA THR A 28 -14.44 14.09 -25.17
C THR A 28 -14.19 12.62 -24.88
N ASN A 29 -13.63 11.87 -25.83
CA ASN A 29 -13.45 10.43 -25.74
C ASN A 29 -11.97 10.07 -25.68
N GLY A 30 -11.63 9.08 -24.89
CA GLY A 30 -10.28 8.56 -24.79
C GLY A 30 -10.25 7.21 -24.09
N THR A 31 -9.09 6.61 -24.06
CA THR A 31 -8.84 5.40 -23.30
C THR A 31 -7.79 5.67 -22.22
N PHE A 32 -7.95 5.00 -21.10
CA PHE A 32 -6.97 5.03 -20.02
C PHE A 32 -6.41 3.61 -19.87
N GLU A 33 -5.11 3.48 -20.06
CA GLU A 33 -4.40 2.24 -19.81
C GLU A 33 -3.93 2.22 -18.36
N VAL A 34 -4.42 1.28 -17.59
CA VAL A 34 -4.08 1.11 -16.18
C VAL A 34 -2.74 0.39 -16.07
N GLU A 35 -1.75 1.04 -15.49
CA GLU A 35 -0.40 0.50 -15.34
C GLU A 35 -0.08 0.13 -13.89
N LYS A 36 -0.52 0.94 -12.94
CA LYS A 36 -0.17 0.79 -11.53
C LYS A 36 -1.35 1.11 -10.62
N ASP A 37 -1.36 0.46 -9.47
CA ASP A 37 -2.21 0.85 -8.36
C ASP A 37 -1.67 2.13 -7.66
N ILE A 38 -2.41 2.61 -6.65
CA ILE A 38 -2.00 3.80 -5.88
C ILE A 38 -0.70 3.58 -5.12
N ASP A 39 -0.39 2.35 -4.76
CA ASP A 39 0.81 1.97 -4.00
C ASP A 39 2.03 1.78 -4.92
N GLY A 40 1.83 1.90 -6.24
CA GLY A 40 2.88 1.83 -7.26
C GLY A 40 3.17 0.42 -7.76
N ASN A 41 2.38 -0.58 -7.37
CA ASN A 41 2.52 -1.94 -7.87
C ASN A 41 1.99 -2.02 -9.30
N ALA A 42 2.71 -2.70 -10.16
CA ALA A 42 2.27 -2.91 -11.53
C ALA A 42 1.02 -3.78 -11.60
N LEU A 43 0.03 -3.33 -12.35
CA LEU A 43 -1.20 -4.06 -12.62
C LEU A 43 -1.16 -4.56 -14.06
N THR A 44 -1.08 -5.86 -14.24
CA THR A 44 -0.96 -6.47 -15.56
C THR A 44 -2.27 -7.05 -16.09
N THR A 45 -3.26 -7.29 -15.22
CA THR A 45 -4.43 -8.06 -15.65
C THR A 45 -5.77 -7.70 -15.03
N THR A 46 -5.82 -7.01 -13.89
CA THR A 46 -7.11 -6.74 -13.22
C THR A 46 -7.13 -5.40 -12.51
N HIS A 47 -8.12 -4.60 -12.81
CA HIS A 47 -8.46 -3.39 -12.08
C HIS A 47 -9.91 -3.47 -11.56
N GLY A 48 -10.25 -2.67 -10.57
CA GLY A 48 -11.60 -2.62 -9.99
C GLY A 48 -12.55 -1.62 -10.66
N ILE A 49 -12.14 -1.01 -11.78
CA ILE A 49 -12.95 -0.02 -12.52
C ILE A 49 -14.00 -0.77 -13.34
N ARG A 50 -15.20 -0.25 -13.38
CA ARG A 50 -16.36 -0.88 -14.04
C ARG A 50 -17.05 0.10 -14.98
N VAL A 51 -17.78 -0.45 -15.92
CA VAL A 51 -18.69 0.32 -16.77
C VAL A 51 -19.68 1.09 -15.89
N ASN A 52 -20.00 2.31 -16.28
CA ASN A 52 -20.80 3.29 -15.54
C ASN A 52 -20.15 3.84 -14.24
N ASP A 53 -18.88 3.57 -13.99
CA ASP A 53 -18.18 4.28 -12.93
C ASP A 53 -17.91 5.73 -13.36
N VAL A 54 -18.11 6.64 -12.41
CA VAL A 54 -17.75 8.03 -12.54
C VAL A 54 -16.36 8.20 -11.96
N VAL A 55 -15.45 8.71 -12.77
CA VAL A 55 -14.04 8.84 -12.44
C VAL A 55 -13.54 10.26 -12.59
N LEU A 56 -12.55 10.62 -11.78
CA LEU A 56 -11.74 11.81 -11.96
C LEU A 56 -10.43 11.42 -12.63
N LEU A 57 -10.19 11.99 -13.80
CA LEU A 57 -8.92 11.89 -14.49
C LEU A 57 -8.08 13.13 -14.19
N ALA A 58 -6.91 12.94 -13.61
CA ALA A 58 -5.99 14.02 -13.29
C ALA A 58 -4.65 13.80 -14.01
N SER A 59 -4.23 14.76 -14.81
CA SER A 59 -2.90 14.79 -15.43
C SER A 59 -2.52 16.21 -15.81
N ALA A 60 -1.23 16.50 -15.90
CA ALA A 60 -0.69 17.80 -16.32
C ALA A 60 -1.28 19.01 -15.56
N GLY A 61 -1.66 18.83 -14.30
CA GLY A 61 -2.27 19.89 -13.47
C GLY A 61 -3.75 20.15 -13.77
N LYS A 62 -4.39 19.33 -14.59
CA LYS A 62 -5.82 19.40 -14.91
C LYS A 62 -6.57 18.20 -14.36
N VAL A 63 -7.84 18.40 -14.08
CA VAL A 63 -8.75 17.37 -13.59
C VAL A 63 -10.02 17.40 -14.40
N SER A 64 -10.39 16.26 -14.97
CA SER A 64 -11.63 16.08 -15.70
C SER A 64 -12.49 14.99 -15.09
N LYS A 65 -13.80 15.23 -15.07
CA LYS A 65 -14.78 14.23 -14.66
C LYS A 65 -15.20 13.42 -15.87
N CYS A 66 -15.08 12.11 -15.80
CA CYS A 66 -15.38 11.21 -16.90
C CYS A 66 -16.31 10.08 -16.46
N LEU A 67 -17.05 9.55 -17.41
CA LEU A 67 -17.81 8.32 -17.29
C LEU A 67 -17.01 7.18 -17.92
N VAL A 68 -16.99 6.03 -17.30
CA VAL A 68 -16.48 4.79 -17.88
C VAL A 68 -17.55 4.18 -18.76
N VAL A 69 -17.32 4.19 -20.06
CA VAL A 69 -18.28 3.67 -21.04
C VAL A 69 -18.05 2.17 -21.28
N GLU A 70 -16.79 1.75 -21.34
CA GLU A 70 -16.44 0.40 -21.69
C GLU A 70 -15.10 0.00 -21.05
N THR A 71 -14.94 -1.28 -20.83
CA THR A 71 -13.66 -1.90 -20.41
C THR A 71 -13.27 -2.98 -21.41
N PRO A 72 -12.76 -2.57 -22.60
CA PRO A 72 -12.57 -3.49 -23.72
C PRO A 72 -11.50 -4.56 -23.46
N GLU A 73 -10.53 -4.23 -22.66
CA GLU A 73 -9.43 -5.13 -22.29
C GLU A 73 -9.17 -5.07 -20.79
N SER A 74 -8.44 -6.04 -20.27
CA SER A 74 -8.21 -6.20 -18.83
C SER A 74 -7.46 -5.01 -18.18
N ALA A 75 -6.73 -4.22 -18.96
CA ALA A 75 -5.99 -3.05 -18.48
C ALA A 75 -6.47 -1.72 -19.09
N VAL A 76 -7.43 -1.76 -20.03
CA VAL A 76 -7.87 -0.57 -20.78
C VAL A 76 -9.30 -0.20 -20.39
N VAL A 77 -9.51 1.07 -20.15
CA VAL A 77 -10.79 1.67 -19.78
C VAL A 77 -11.13 2.77 -20.76
N SER A 78 -12.29 2.68 -21.41
CA SER A 78 -12.82 3.74 -22.28
C SER A 78 -13.53 4.79 -21.46
N LEU A 79 -13.13 6.04 -21.65
CA LEU A 79 -13.62 7.19 -20.92
C LEU A 79 -14.35 8.17 -21.84
N GLU A 80 -15.43 8.75 -21.33
CA GLU A 80 -16.15 9.85 -21.93
C GLU A 80 -16.22 11.01 -20.93
N ALA A 81 -15.74 12.18 -21.32
CA ALA A 81 -15.77 13.36 -20.45
C ALA A 81 -17.17 13.98 -20.40
N TYR A 82 -17.57 14.47 -19.24
CA TYR A 82 -18.83 15.21 -19.09
C TYR A 82 -18.80 16.59 -19.72
N ASP A 83 -17.60 17.19 -19.80
CA ASP A 83 -17.41 18.50 -20.41
C ASP A 83 -16.77 18.36 -21.79
N GLU A 84 -17.16 19.21 -22.73
CA GLU A 84 -16.62 19.22 -24.07
C GLU A 84 -15.12 19.63 -24.10
N ALA A 85 -14.35 19.03 -25.00
CA ALA A 85 -12.96 19.37 -25.32
C ALA A 85 -11.96 19.25 -24.13
N VAL A 86 -12.28 18.51 -23.10
CA VAL A 86 -11.48 18.49 -21.87
C VAL A 86 -10.36 17.48 -21.91
N LEU A 87 -10.53 16.36 -22.60
CA LEU A 87 -9.52 15.29 -22.63
C LEU A 87 -8.27 15.68 -23.43
N THR A 88 -8.38 16.49 -24.46
CA THR A 88 -7.23 16.99 -25.25
C THR A 88 -6.21 17.76 -24.44
N SER A 89 -6.58 18.21 -23.26
CA SER A 89 -5.70 18.93 -22.36
C SER A 89 -4.89 18.05 -21.41
N HIS A 90 -5.15 16.75 -21.39
CA HIS A 90 -4.44 15.79 -20.58
C HIS A 90 -3.16 15.29 -21.28
N SER A 91 -2.17 14.92 -20.47
CA SER A 91 -0.90 14.42 -20.98
C SER A 91 -1.01 12.95 -21.36
N GLU A 92 -0.53 12.61 -22.55
CA GLU A 92 -0.37 11.23 -23.02
C GLU A 92 0.93 10.55 -22.53
N THR A 93 1.67 11.19 -21.63
CA THR A 93 2.90 10.63 -21.11
C THR A 93 2.61 9.41 -20.22
N ALA A 94 3.34 8.34 -20.42
CA ALA A 94 3.22 7.09 -19.64
C ALA A 94 3.26 7.34 -18.13
N SER A 95 2.34 6.72 -17.39
CA SER A 95 2.17 6.83 -15.94
C SER A 95 1.99 8.25 -15.38
N ALA A 96 1.71 9.25 -16.27
CA ALA A 96 1.56 10.65 -15.83
C ALA A 96 0.13 10.99 -15.39
N ALA A 97 -0.83 10.15 -15.71
CA ALA A 97 -2.22 10.34 -15.36
C ALA A 97 -2.62 9.51 -14.15
N THR A 98 -3.50 10.07 -13.33
CA THR A 98 -4.13 9.37 -12.20
C THR A 98 -5.63 9.35 -12.42
N LEU A 99 -6.22 8.19 -12.28
CA LEU A 99 -7.65 7.96 -12.37
C LEU A 99 -8.18 7.56 -10.99
N LEU A 100 -9.15 8.31 -10.49
CA LEU A 100 -9.80 8.08 -9.20
C LEU A 100 -11.28 7.77 -9.41
N VAL A 101 -11.73 6.62 -8.94
CA VAL A 101 -13.15 6.25 -8.96
C VAL A 101 -13.87 6.96 -7.82
N ILE A 102 -14.91 7.76 -8.15
CA ILE A 102 -15.70 8.51 -7.17
C ILE A 102 -17.00 7.81 -6.84
N GLY A 103 -17.64 7.20 -7.84
CA GLY A 103 -18.95 6.61 -7.69
C GLY A 103 -19.40 5.96 -9.00
N SER A 104 -20.69 5.86 -9.18
CA SER A 104 -21.27 5.24 -10.36
C SER A 104 -22.57 5.92 -10.74
N GLU A 105 -22.82 5.98 -12.02
CA GLU A 105 -24.00 6.56 -12.59
C GLU A 105 -24.88 5.49 -13.23
N TYR A 106 -26.15 5.48 -12.88
CA TYR A 106 -27.16 4.60 -13.43
C TYR A 106 -28.42 5.38 -13.77
N GLY A 107 -29.13 4.92 -14.80
CA GLY A 107 -30.43 5.47 -15.15
C GLY A 107 -31.44 5.33 -14.00
N LYS A 108 -32.29 6.34 -13.85
CA LYS A 108 -33.37 6.31 -12.86
C LYS A 108 -34.27 5.11 -13.11
N GLY A 109 -34.48 4.28 -12.09
CA GLY A 109 -35.35 3.09 -12.18
C GLY A 109 -34.63 1.81 -12.66
N GLN A 110 -33.35 1.87 -12.93
CA GLN A 110 -32.58 0.65 -13.23
C GLN A 110 -32.39 -0.20 -11.98
N SER A 111 -32.57 -1.51 -12.14
CA SER A 111 -32.34 -2.48 -11.06
C SER A 111 -30.92 -2.97 -11.07
N TYR A 112 -30.31 -3.01 -9.90
CA TYR A 112 -28.98 -3.56 -9.66
C TYR A 112 -28.87 -5.06 -9.94
N SER A 113 -29.98 -5.76 -9.84
CA SER A 113 -30.03 -7.22 -9.81
C SER A 113 -30.69 -7.84 -11.05
N ASP A 114 -30.94 -7.07 -12.11
CA ASP A 114 -31.61 -7.61 -13.28
C ASP A 114 -30.71 -8.65 -13.98
N ASN A 115 -31.07 -9.90 -13.71
CA ASN A 115 -30.35 -11.08 -14.20
C ASN A 115 -30.97 -11.62 -15.48
N THR A 116 -31.98 -10.94 -16.06
CA THR A 116 -32.85 -11.47 -17.11
C THR A 116 -32.64 -10.83 -18.47
N GLY A 117 -31.77 -9.84 -18.58
CA GLY A 117 -31.57 -9.10 -19.82
C GLY A 117 -30.27 -9.40 -20.53
N THR A 118 -30.26 -9.09 -21.80
CA THR A 118 -29.13 -9.14 -22.76
C THR A 118 -27.96 -8.24 -22.38
N HIS A 119 -28.05 -7.54 -21.25
CA HIS A 119 -27.10 -6.56 -20.76
C HIS A 119 -26.31 -7.09 -19.55
N ASN A 120 -25.55 -8.17 -19.77
CA ASN A 120 -24.62 -8.67 -18.74
C ASN A 120 -23.52 -7.67 -18.35
N ALA A 121 -23.35 -6.59 -19.14
CA ALA A 121 -22.41 -5.52 -18.84
C ALA A 121 -22.84 -4.64 -17.64
N ASP A 122 -24.13 -4.56 -17.36
CA ASP A 122 -24.66 -3.71 -16.30
C ASP A 122 -24.70 -4.40 -14.92
N ARG A 123 -24.30 -5.67 -14.89
CA ARG A 123 -24.29 -6.43 -13.64
C ARG A 123 -23.10 -6.05 -12.77
N ARG A 124 -23.38 -5.28 -11.76
CA ARG A 124 -22.36 -4.94 -10.75
C ARG A 124 -22.16 -6.05 -9.75
N THR A 125 -20.92 -6.51 -9.66
CA THR A 125 -20.49 -7.25 -8.47
C THR A 125 -20.18 -6.27 -7.35
N ALA A 126 -20.60 -6.59 -6.13
CA ALA A 126 -20.25 -5.78 -4.96
C ALA A 126 -18.72 -5.68 -4.82
N ILE A 127 -18.24 -4.53 -4.34
CA ILE A 127 -16.86 -4.38 -3.94
C ILE A 127 -16.75 -4.98 -2.53
N GLU A 128 -16.01 -6.04 -2.41
CA GLU A 128 -15.73 -6.67 -1.13
C GLU A 128 -14.39 -6.16 -0.57
N PRO A 129 -14.33 -5.83 0.73
CA PRO A 129 -13.07 -5.48 1.35
C PRO A 129 -12.14 -6.69 1.36
N THR A 130 -10.90 -6.49 0.95
CA THR A 130 -9.88 -7.52 1.01
C THR A 130 -9.11 -7.41 2.32
N PHE A 131 -8.94 -8.55 2.99
CA PHE A 131 -8.13 -8.65 4.19
C PHE A 131 -6.86 -9.42 3.89
N LYS A 132 -5.74 -8.90 4.34
CA LYS A 132 -4.45 -9.57 4.26
C LYS A 132 -3.93 -9.82 5.67
N SER A 133 -3.59 -11.06 5.95
CA SER A 133 -3.02 -11.45 7.24
C SER A 133 -1.50 -11.44 7.20
N PHE A 134 -0.90 -10.91 8.22
CA PHE A 134 0.55 -10.88 8.42
C PHE A 134 0.89 -11.57 9.74
N THR A 135 2.06 -12.17 9.77
CA THR A 135 2.57 -12.83 10.97
C THR A 135 4.01 -12.42 11.21
N ASN A 136 4.35 -12.25 12.47
CA ASN A 136 5.74 -12.03 12.88
C ASN A 136 6.03 -12.82 14.15
N LYS A 137 7.28 -13.19 14.33
CA LYS A 137 7.75 -13.85 15.55
C LYS A 137 8.60 -12.89 16.35
N PRO A 138 8.50 -12.92 17.69
CA PRO A 138 9.39 -12.15 18.54
C PRO A 138 10.84 -12.61 18.36
N ILE A 139 11.74 -11.67 18.35
CA ILE A 139 13.18 -11.91 18.29
C ILE A 139 13.69 -11.94 19.73
N ILE A 140 14.46 -12.96 20.08
CA ILE A 140 15.18 -13.01 21.34
C ILE A 140 16.59 -12.52 21.06
N MET A 141 16.93 -11.35 21.58
CA MET A 141 18.30 -10.86 21.57
C MET A 141 18.99 -11.32 22.84
N LYS A 142 20.18 -11.86 22.70
CA LYS A 142 21.02 -12.29 23.83
C LYS A 142 22.42 -11.79 23.59
N ASP A 143 23.03 -11.27 24.63
CA ASP A 143 24.46 -11.07 24.71
C ASP A 143 24.96 -11.79 25.97
N TYR A 144 26.21 -12.19 25.97
CA TYR A 144 26.72 -12.99 27.06
C TYR A 144 28.17 -12.60 27.35
N TYR A 145 28.49 -12.58 28.61
CA TYR A 145 29.80 -12.32 29.13
C TYR A 145 30.19 -13.43 30.08
N GLU A 146 31.34 -14.04 29.86
CA GLU A 146 31.88 -15.13 30.68
C GLU A 146 33.25 -14.76 31.19
N VAL A 147 33.47 -15.07 32.46
CA VAL A 147 34.76 -14.97 33.11
C VAL A 147 35.24 -16.36 33.46
N SER A 148 36.39 -16.75 33.00
CA SER A 148 36.96 -18.05 33.35
C SER A 148 37.33 -18.10 34.85
N GLY A 149 37.27 -19.31 35.42
CA GLY A 149 37.66 -19.50 36.82
C GLY A 149 39.11 -19.11 37.09
N SER A 150 39.99 -19.23 36.08
CA SER A 150 41.38 -18.81 36.15
C SER A 150 41.52 -17.29 36.24
N ASP A 151 40.72 -16.57 35.46
CA ASP A 151 40.73 -15.10 35.47
C ASP A 151 40.09 -14.55 36.76
N ALA A 152 39.04 -15.20 37.24
CA ALA A 152 38.40 -14.86 38.50
C ALA A 152 39.31 -15.08 39.72
N SER A 153 40.26 -15.99 39.65
CA SER A 153 41.23 -16.26 40.71
C SER A 153 42.42 -15.30 40.68
N GLN A 154 42.67 -14.62 39.57
CA GLN A 154 43.72 -13.60 39.44
C GLN A 154 43.17 -12.26 39.95
N ILE A 155 43.37 -11.97 41.20
CA ILE A 155 42.93 -10.74 41.84
C ILE A 155 43.75 -9.56 41.29
N GLY A 156 43.14 -8.80 40.35
CA GLY A 156 43.69 -7.49 39.99
C GLY A 156 43.41 -6.47 41.08
N TRP A 157 44.42 -5.92 41.67
CA TRP A 157 44.39 -5.01 42.82
C TRP A 157 43.90 -3.59 42.51
N VAL A 158 43.14 -3.39 41.44
CA VAL A 158 42.57 -2.06 41.11
C VAL A 158 41.11 -2.05 41.57
N GLU A 159 40.91 -1.54 42.78
CA GLU A 159 39.59 -1.26 43.28
C GLU A 159 39.14 0.13 42.79
N VAL A 160 37.98 0.15 42.11
CA VAL A 160 37.36 1.40 41.69
C VAL A 160 36.07 1.55 42.47
N SER A 161 35.98 2.60 43.24
CA SER A 161 34.73 3.03 43.85
C SER A 161 34.03 3.97 42.87
N GLY A 162 32.88 3.55 42.32
CA GLY A 162 32.02 4.40 41.49
C GLY A 162 31.29 5.44 42.33
N GLU A 163 30.83 6.52 41.69
CA GLU A 163 30.03 7.60 42.29
C GLU A 163 28.79 7.13 43.05
N THR A 164 28.32 5.93 42.80
CA THR A 164 27.12 5.34 43.42
C THR A 164 27.46 4.37 44.56
N GLY A 165 28.72 4.36 45.03
CA GLY A 165 29.14 3.53 46.17
C GLY A 165 29.30 2.02 45.84
N GLN A 166 29.30 1.64 44.57
CA GLN A 166 29.64 0.29 44.13
C GLN A 166 31.17 0.16 44.06
N SER A 167 31.71 -0.76 44.82
CA SER A 167 33.14 -1.13 44.76
C SER A 167 33.24 -2.48 44.05
N GLY A 168 34.21 -2.62 43.15
CA GLY A 168 34.45 -3.84 42.43
C GLY A 168 35.72 -3.81 41.57
N TYR A 169 36.05 -4.92 40.94
CA TYR A 169 37.24 -4.99 40.11
C TYR A 169 36.98 -4.26 38.75
N LEU A 170 37.84 -3.33 38.40
CA LEU A 170 37.69 -2.43 37.25
C LEU A 170 37.38 -3.17 35.94
N TRP A 171 38.09 -4.22 35.62
CA TRP A 171 37.93 -4.97 34.39
C TRP A 171 36.56 -5.67 34.28
N TYR A 172 36.06 -6.22 35.39
CA TYR A 172 34.77 -6.88 35.45
C TYR A 172 33.62 -5.85 35.26
N LEU A 173 33.67 -4.76 36.02
CA LEU A 173 32.67 -3.71 35.96
C LEU A 173 32.63 -3.03 34.56
N LYS A 174 33.78 -2.85 33.98
CA LYS A 174 33.86 -2.28 32.61
C LYS A 174 33.26 -3.24 31.57
N ALA A 175 33.61 -4.50 31.60
CA ALA A 175 33.10 -5.49 30.67
C ALA A 175 31.60 -5.74 30.81
N GLU A 176 31.05 -5.70 32.01
CA GLU A 176 29.62 -5.76 32.27
C GLU A 176 28.93 -4.50 31.70
N GLY A 177 29.49 -3.32 31.95
CA GLY A 177 28.97 -2.06 31.42
C GLY A 177 28.97 -2.02 29.90
N ASP A 178 30.06 -2.45 29.27
CA ASP A 178 30.18 -2.50 27.80
C ASP A 178 29.19 -3.50 27.18
N THR A 179 28.96 -4.65 27.83
CA THR A 179 27.97 -5.65 27.36
C THR A 179 26.55 -5.09 27.47
N ARG A 180 26.22 -4.43 28.56
CA ARG A 180 24.93 -3.77 28.72
C ARG A 180 24.72 -2.61 27.73
N ALA A 181 25.77 -1.88 27.37
CA ALA A 181 25.68 -0.79 26.42
C ALA A 181 25.51 -1.26 24.98
N ARG A 182 26.01 -2.46 24.66
CA ARG A 182 25.78 -3.08 23.33
C ARG A 182 24.38 -3.66 23.17
N PHE A 183 23.75 -4.04 24.25
CA PHE A 183 22.40 -4.62 24.28
C PHE A 183 21.32 -3.52 24.18
#